data_612d203dc36977808d47f352550d941a
#
_entry.id   612d203dc36977808d47f352550d941a
#
_cell.length_a   1.000
_cell.length_b   1.000
_cell.length_c   1.000
_cell.angle_alpha   90.00
_cell.angle_beta   90.00
_cell.angle_gamma   90.00
#
_symmetry.space_group_name_H-M   'P 1'
#
loop_
_entity.id
_entity.type
_entity.pdbx_description
1 polymer ?
#
loop_
_entity_poly.entity_id
_entity_poly.type
_entity_poly.pdbx_seq_one_letter_code
_entity_poly.pdbx_strand_id
1 'polypeptide(L)'
;MRNLRFDVLCTQEDVWPKSLENFNNTSCALALEADGTRIIFPGDAADVESDIMTARYTAKTLGCDIMQQSHHGHSGTSPEFYQMANARTVMFPITKIKFDEEYPKQEANRVACSIAEEYFIASDGTVEFPLPYKVGSAKIYPDETFENFAAIKMLWGYDYPDEYKKQLFEEFLRRGGLPALDEIEA
;
A
#
# COMPACT_ATOMS: atom_id res chain seq x y z
N MET A 1 -1.56 24.13 9.64
CA MET A 1 -1.25 22.74 9.95
C MET A 1 -0.33 22.75 11.14
N ARG A 2 -0.68 22.05 12.20
CA ARG A 2 0.10 22.02 13.42
C ARG A 2 0.68 20.61 13.55
N ASN A 3 1.98 20.51 13.90
CA ASN A 3 2.66 19.27 14.23
C ASN A 3 2.75 18.22 13.09
N LEU A 4 3.12 18.65 11.89
CA LEU A 4 3.39 17.75 10.77
C LEU A 4 4.89 17.71 10.49
N ARG A 5 5.50 16.52 10.52
CA ARG A 5 6.92 16.31 10.22
C ARG A 5 7.08 15.13 9.28
N PHE A 6 7.91 15.31 8.25
CA PHE A 6 8.35 14.24 7.37
C PHE A 6 9.83 13.95 7.63
N ASP A 7 10.14 12.68 7.81
CA ASP A 7 11.50 12.16 7.85
C ASP A 7 11.73 11.27 6.64
N VAL A 8 12.84 11.48 5.93
CA VAL A 8 13.27 10.58 4.86
C VAL A 8 14.06 9.46 5.48
N LEU A 9 13.60 8.22 5.34
CA LEU A 9 14.22 7.03 5.94
C LEU A 9 15.28 6.42 5.03
N CYS A 10 15.01 6.36 3.74
CA CYS A 10 15.91 5.84 2.72
C CYS A 10 15.59 6.49 1.37
N THR A 11 16.61 6.65 0.54
CA THR A 11 16.51 7.17 -0.82
C THR A 11 17.40 6.38 -1.78
N GLN A 12 17.24 6.64 -3.07
CA GLN A 12 18.11 6.09 -4.11
C GLN A 12 19.61 6.30 -3.83
N GLU A 13 19.99 7.44 -3.26
CA GLU A 13 21.39 7.77 -2.95
C GLU A 13 21.98 6.84 -1.89
N ASP A 14 21.17 6.41 -0.92
CA ASP A 14 21.60 5.46 0.11
C ASP A 14 21.92 4.07 -0.46
N VAL A 15 21.31 3.73 -1.60
CA VAL A 15 21.36 2.41 -2.23
C VAL A 15 22.40 2.34 -3.36
N TRP A 16 22.90 3.50 -3.81
CA TRP A 16 23.86 3.58 -4.91
C TRP A 16 25.09 2.67 -4.69
N PRO A 17 25.60 1.93 -5.72
CA PRO A 17 25.09 1.83 -7.10
C PRO A 17 24.03 0.73 -7.35
N LYS A 18 23.58 0.01 -6.34
CA LYS A 18 22.58 -1.07 -6.46
C LYS A 18 21.21 -0.59 -6.97
N SER A 19 20.92 0.69 -6.82
CA SER A 19 19.74 1.32 -7.40
C SER A 19 19.64 1.19 -8.93
N LEU A 20 20.76 0.91 -9.61
CA LEU A 20 20.77 0.66 -11.05
C LEU A 20 20.36 -0.77 -11.44
N GLU A 21 20.35 -1.68 -10.49
CA GLU A 21 20.06 -3.10 -10.73
C GLU A 21 18.55 -3.39 -10.72
N ASN A 22 17.79 -2.61 -9.95
CA ASN A 22 16.34 -2.77 -9.80
C ASN A 22 15.68 -1.40 -9.59
N PHE A 23 14.64 -1.10 -10.37
CA PHE A 23 13.89 0.15 -10.23
C PHE A 23 13.26 0.34 -8.83
N ASN A 24 12.88 -0.74 -8.15
CA ASN A 24 12.34 -0.66 -6.79
C ASN A 24 13.37 -0.09 -5.82
N ASN A 25 14.67 -0.32 -6.07
CA ASN A 25 15.77 0.27 -5.29
C ASN A 25 15.91 1.79 -5.50
N THR A 26 15.01 2.43 -6.22
CA THR A 26 14.92 3.90 -6.32
C THR A 26 13.81 4.48 -5.45
N SER A 27 13.17 3.67 -4.64
CA SER A 27 12.08 4.08 -3.75
C SER A 27 12.56 5.08 -2.70
N CYS A 28 11.69 6.01 -2.37
CA CYS A 28 11.90 6.92 -1.24
C CYS A 28 11.02 6.46 -0.09
N ALA A 29 11.65 5.90 0.95
CA ALA A 29 10.95 5.52 2.16
C ALA A 29 10.79 6.74 3.07
N LEU A 30 9.56 7.04 3.51
CA LEU A 30 9.20 8.20 4.30
C LEU A 30 8.52 7.80 5.60
N ALA A 31 8.77 8.58 6.66
CA ALA A 31 7.94 8.58 7.85
C ALA A 31 7.26 9.93 8.01
N LEU A 32 5.96 9.90 8.29
CA LEU A 32 5.15 11.06 8.60
C LEU A 32 4.77 11.02 10.07
N GLU A 33 5.03 12.10 10.79
CA GLU A 33 4.44 12.35 12.09
C GLU A 33 3.38 13.43 11.98
N ALA A 34 2.17 13.10 12.43
CA ALA A 34 1.02 13.99 12.38
C ALA A 34 0.18 13.83 13.67
N ASP A 35 0.07 14.89 14.45
CA ASP A 35 -0.70 14.94 15.70
C ASP A 35 -0.46 13.74 16.64
N GLY A 36 0.82 13.33 16.79
CA GLY A 36 1.22 12.23 17.67
C GLY A 36 1.04 10.84 17.08
N THR A 37 0.68 10.74 15.79
CA THR A 37 0.62 9.49 15.05
C THR A 37 1.80 9.41 14.09
N ARG A 38 2.50 8.28 14.06
CA ARG A 38 3.60 8.02 13.14
C ARG A 38 3.16 7.03 12.07
N ILE A 39 3.35 7.41 10.81
CA ILE A 39 2.99 6.62 9.63
C ILE A 39 4.24 6.39 8.80
N ILE A 40 4.49 5.16 8.36
CA ILE A 40 5.61 4.85 7.45
C ILE A 40 5.08 4.46 6.08
N PHE A 41 5.67 5.05 5.05
CA PHE A 41 5.46 4.78 3.63
C PHE A 41 6.78 4.30 3.01
N PRO A 42 7.02 2.99 2.91
CA PRO A 42 8.25 2.47 2.32
C PRO A 42 8.28 2.58 0.78
N GLY A 43 7.16 2.89 0.14
CA GLY A 43 7.05 2.80 -1.32
C GLY A 43 7.20 1.36 -1.78
N ASP A 44 7.94 1.17 -2.85
CA ASP A 44 8.27 -0.16 -3.40
C ASP A 44 9.64 -0.66 -2.91
N ALA A 45 10.15 -0.11 -1.79
CA ALA A 45 11.40 -0.53 -1.19
C ALA A 45 11.49 -2.06 -1.07
N ALA A 46 12.65 -2.61 -1.43
CA ALA A 46 12.91 -4.03 -1.44
C ALA A 46 13.99 -4.41 -0.41
N ASP A 47 14.65 -5.53 -0.61
CA ASP A 47 15.63 -6.08 0.35
C ASP A 47 16.78 -5.12 0.65
N VAL A 48 17.28 -4.40 -0.36
CA VAL A 48 18.46 -3.53 -0.20
C VAL A 48 18.14 -2.33 0.70
N GLU A 49 17.00 -1.66 0.46
CA GLU A 49 16.55 -0.57 1.32
C GLU A 49 16.17 -1.08 2.71
N SER A 50 15.59 -2.29 2.76
CA SER A 50 15.27 -2.94 4.02
C SER A 50 16.51 -3.14 4.88
N ASP A 51 17.59 -3.70 4.31
CA ASP A 51 18.86 -3.91 5.00
C ASP A 51 19.47 -2.59 5.49
N ILE A 52 19.40 -1.54 4.67
CA ILE A 52 19.88 -0.21 5.06
C ILE A 52 19.06 0.37 6.21
N MET A 53 17.74 0.29 6.13
CA MET A 53 16.87 0.84 7.17
C MET A 53 16.99 0.07 8.48
N THR A 54 17.05 -1.26 8.44
CA THR A 54 17.20 -2.08 9.66
C THR A 54 18.58 -1.92 10.30
N ALA A 55 19.62 -1.67 9.52
CA ALA A 55 20.96 -1.35 10.04
C ALA A 55 21.08 0.08 10.59
N ARG A 56 20.36 1.04 9.99
CA ARG A 56 20.45 2.47 10.34
C ARG A 56 19.60 2.84 11.54
N TYR A 57 18.44 2.22 11.68
CA TYR A 57 17.44 2.57 12.70
C TYR A 57 17.34 1.48 13.77
N THR A 58 16.76 1.85 14.88
CA THR A 58 16.38 0.92 15.97
C THR A 58 14.85 0.73 15.96
N ALA A 59 14.35 -0.30 16.61
CA ALA A 59 12.91 -0.50 16.79
C ALA A 59 12.23 0.74 17.42
N LYS A 60 12.94 1.48 18.30
CA LYS A 60 12.41 2.73 18.89
C LYS A 60 12.23 3.85 17.86
N THR A 61 13.14 3.96 16.89
CA THR A 61 13.14 5.03 15.87
C THR A 61 12.41 4.67 14.61
N LEU A 62 12.26 3.38 14.32
CA LEU A 62 11.48 2.87 13.20
C LEU A 62 10.01 2.56 13.58
N GLY A 63 9.71 2.39 14.87
CA GLY A 63 8.37 2.08 15.34
C GLY A 63 7.32 3.08 14.85
N CYS A 64 6.14 2.59 14.45
CA CYS A 64 5.05 3.42 13.92
C CYS A 64 3.68 2.87 14.31
N ASP A 65 2.66 3.71 14.19
CA ASP A 65 1.26 3.32 14.44
C ASP A 65 0.64 2.69 13.19
N ILE A 66 0.92 3.27 12.03
CA ILE A 66 0.37 2.85 10.74
C ILE A 66 1.51 2.64 9.75
N MET A 67 1.45 1.60 8.94
CA MET A 67 2.41 1.32 7.88
C MET A 67 1.71 0.96 6.58
N GLN A 68 2.19 1.54 5.49
CA GLN A 68 1.91 1.02 4.17
C GLN A 68 2.75 -0.23 3.94
N GLN A 69 2.12 -1.31 3.45
CA GLN A 69 2.85 -2.49 3.01
C GLN A 69 3.73 -2.14 1.80
N SER A 70 5.02 -2.47 1.91
CA SER A 70 5.98 -2.21 0.84
C SER A 70 5.63 -2.98 -0.43
N HIS A 71 5.93 -2.39 -1.58
CA HIS A 71 5.77 -2.98 -2.91
C HIS A 71 4.40 -3.66 -3.08
N HIS A 72 3.35 -3.00 -2.57
CA HIS A 72 1.96 -3.46 -2.62
C HIS A 72 1.70 -4.84 -1.99
N GLY A 73 2.64 -5.37 -1.19
CA GLY A 73 2.57 -6.72 -0.65
C GLY A 73 3.13 -7.80 -1.57
N HIS A 74 3.84 -7.42 -2.65
CA HIS A 74 4.71 -8.30 -3.41
C HIS A 74 6.05 -8.54 -2.67
N SER A 75 7.13 -8.84 -3.35
CA SER A 75 8.48 -8.95 -2.76
C SER A 75 9.00 -7.57 -2.34
N GLY A 76 8.60 -7.09 -1.18
CA GLY A 76 9.01 -5.80 -0.62
C GLY A 76 10.13 -5.92 0.42
N THR A 77 10.05 -5.10 1.46
CA THR A 77 10.99 -5.11 2.60
C THR A 77 10.93 -6.43 3.39
N SER A 78 12.00 -6.70 4.14
CA SER A 78 12.17 -7.95 4.89
C SER A 78 11.18 -8.10 6.07
N PRO A 79 10.94 -9.34 6.53
CA PRO A 79 10.18 -9.57 7.76
C PRO A 79 10.74 -8.83 8.98
N GLU A 80 12.08 -8.69 9.07
CA GLU A 80 12.76 -7.96 10.15
C GLU A 80 12.37 -6.48 10.17
N PHE A 81 12.24 -5.84 9.01
CA PHE A 81 11.78 -4.45 8.91
C PHE A 81 10.40 -4.28 9.57
N TYR A 82 9.45 -5.19 9.30
CA TYR A 82 8.12 -5.14 9.92
C TYR A 82 8.14 -5.42 11.40
N GLN A 83 8.99 -6.34 11.86
CA GLN A 83 9.18 -6.60 13.30
C GLN A 83 9.73 -5.36 14.03
N MET A 84 10.67 -4.65 13.43
CA MET A 84 11.22 -3.42 14.00
C MET A 84 10.22 -2.27 13.97
N ALA A 85 9.46 -2.13 12.89
CA ALA A 85 8.43 -1.10 12.75
C ALA A 85 7.24 -1.34 13.69
N ASN A 86 6.92 -2.58 13.98
CA ASN A 86 5.89 -3.01 14.92
C ASN A 86 4.58 -2.23 14.78
N ALA A 87 4.14 -2.02 13.53
CA ALA A 87 2.95 -1.24 13.21
C ALA A 87 1.68 -1.94 13.70
N ARG A 88 0.81 -1.18 14.37
CA ARG A 88 -0.47 -1.72 14.86
C ARG A 88 -1.52 -1.81 13.74
N THR A 89 -1.34 -1.04 12.69
CA THR A 89 -2.21 -1.00 11.52
C THR A 89 -1.39 -1.07 10.24
N VAL A 90 -1.80 -1.92 9.30
CA VAL A 90 -1.12 -2.09 8.01
C VAL A 90 -2.09 -1.81 6.86
N MET A 91 -1.65 -0.99 5.91
CA MET A 91 -2.38 -0.71 4.67
C MET A 91 -1.76 -1.47 3.52
N PHE A 92 -2.54 -2.25 2.81
CA PHE A 92 -2.15 -2.95 1.58
C PHE A 92 -2.69 -2.19 0.37
N PRO A 93 -1.86 -1.42 -0.36
CA PRO A 93 -2.27 -0.71 -1.57
C PRO A 93 -2.39 -1.67 -2.77
N ILE A 94 -3.27 -2.64 -2.65
CA ILE A 94 -3.44 -3.76 -3.59
C ILE A 94 -4.92 -4.15 -3.66
N THR A 95 -5.32 -4.88 -4.70
CA THR A 95 -6.67 -5.48 -4.76
C THR A 95 -6.77 -6.70 -3.86
N LYS A 96 -7.99 -7.01 -3.39
CA LYS A 96 -8.25 -8.21 -2.57
C LYS A 96 -7.79 -9.49 -3.26
N ILE A 97 -8.02 -9.62 -4.56
CA ILE A 97 -7.59 -10.78 -5.36
C ILE A 97 -6.08 -10.94 -5.28
N LYS A 98 -5.34 -9.87 -5.51
CA LYS A 98 -3.87 -9.90 -5.44
C LYS A 98 -3.35 -10.10 -4.02
N PHE A 99 -4.00 -9.53 -3.03
CA PHE A 99 -3.68 -9.81 -1.64
C PHE A 99 -3.79 -11.31 -1.32
N ASP A 100 -4.88 -11.97 -1.72
CA ASP A 100 -5.09 -13.39 -1.48
C ASP A 100 -4.09 -14.28 -2.21
N GLU A 101 -3.59 -13.84 -3.38
CA GLU A 101 -2.53 -14.53 -4.12
C GLU A 101 -1.15 -14.36 -3.48
N GLU A 102 -0.82 -13.19 -2.98
CA GLU A 102 0.51 -12.85 -2.48
C GLU A 102 0.70 -13.13 -0.99
N TYR A 103 -0.35 -12.97 -0.18
CA TYR A 103 -0.29 -13.18 1.26
C TYR A 103 0.33 -14.54 1.66
N PRO A 104 -0.07 -15.69 1.09
CA PRO A 104 0.52 -16.98 1.45
C PRO A 104 1.97 -17.15 0.96
N LYS A 105 2.39 -16.44 -0.08
CA LYS A 105 3.72 -16.55 -0.68
C LYS A 105 4.75 -15.71 0.07
N GLN A 106 4.36 -14.50 0.51
CA GLN A 106 5.26 -13.52 1.09
C GLN A 106 5.31 -13.64 2.62
N GLU A 107 6.48 -14.00 3.16
CA GLU A 107 6.67 -14.07 4.61
C GLU A 107 6.47 -12.71 5.27
N ALA A 108 6.96 -11.65 4.64
CA ALA A 108 6.80 -10.27 5.10
C ALA A 108 5.33 -9.89 5.33
N ASN A 109 4.42 -10.28 4.43
CA ASN A 109 2.99 -10.04 4.59
C ASN A 109 2.42 -10.76 5.82
N ARG A 110 2.81 -12.04 5.99
CA ARG A 110 2.35 -12.83 7.16
C ARG A 110 2.86 -12.24 8.47
N VAL A 111 4.12 -11.81 8.50
CA VAL A 111 4.71 -11.15 9.66
C VAL A 111 4.01 -9.82 9.94
N ALA A 112 3.84 -8.96 8.96
CA ALA A 112 3.14 -7.69 9.10
C ALA A 112 1.72 -7.88 9.67
N CYS A 113 0.93 -8.79 9.09
CA CYS A 113 -0.42 -9.09 9.59
C CYS A 113 -0.44 -9.78 10.96
N SER A 114 0.59 -10.53 11.33
CA SER A 114 0.65 -11.19 12.65
C SER A 114 0.94 -10.20 13.78
N ILE A 115 1.59 -9.09 13.47
CA ILE A 115 1.92 -8.01 14.41
C ILE A 115 0.76 -7.02 14.51
N ALA A 116 0.14 -6.70 13.38
CA ALA A 116 -0.92 -5.72 13.29
C ALA A 116 -2.19 -6.18 14.02
N GLU A 117 -2.86 -5.24 14.68
CA GLU A 117 -4.18 -5.46 15.29
C GLU A 117 -5.29 -5.32 14.24
N GLU A 118 -5.04 -4.56 13.17
CA GLU A 118 -5.93 -4.41 12.02
C GLU A 118 -5.15 -4.17 10.73
N TYR A 119 -5.73 -4.55 9.60
CA TYR A 119 -5.18 -4.21 8.29
C TYR A 119 -6.29 -3.86 7.29
N PHE A 120 -5.95 -3.07 6.28
CA PHE A 120 -6.86 -2.58 5.26
C PHE A 120 -6.30 -2.88 3.88
N ILE A 121 -7.17 -3.26 2.97
CA ILE A 121 -6.84 -3.52 1.56
C ILE A 121 -7.48 -2.42 0.72
N ALA A 122 -6.73 -1.85 -0.22
CA ALA A 122 -7.17 -0.68 -0.98
C ALA A 122 -8.50 -0.91 -1.76
N SER A 123 -8.79 -2.15 -2.15
CA SER A 123 -10.05 -2.48 -2.82
C SER A 123 -11.27 -2.49 -1.89
N ASP A 124 -11.09 -2.42 -0.58
CA ASP A 124 -12.21 -2.38 0.35
C ASP A 124 -12.85 -0.98 0.40
N GLY A 125 -12.17 0.02 -0.17
CA GLY A 125 -12.64 1.39 -0.28
C GLY A 125 -11.64 2.42 0.27
N THR A 126 -12.07 3.67 0.33
CA THR A 126 -11.30 4.75 0.97
C THR A 126 -11.27 4.56 2.47
N VAL A 127 -10.09 4.57 3.06
CA VAL A 127 -9.90 4.47 4.52
C VAL A 127 -9.49 5.83 5.08
N GLU A 128 -10.28 6.34 6.01
CA GLU A 128 -9.99 7.56 6.77
C GLU A 128 -9.43 7.18 8.14
N PHE A 129 -8.23 7.68 8.46
CA PHE A 129 -7.61 7.55 9.78
C PHE A 129 -7.74 8.88 10.54
N PRO A 130 -8.61 8.98 11.54
CA PRO A 130 -8.67 10.17 12.39
C PRO A 130 -7.39 10.29 13.24
N LEU A 131 -6.84 11.50 13.33
CA LEU A 131 -5.63 11.77 14.10
C LEU A 131 -5.97 12.54 15.41
N PRO A 132 -5.32 12.24 16.54
CA PRO A 132 -4.37 11.14 16.75
C PRO A 132 -5.03 9.78 16.58
N TYR A 133 -4.32 8.88 15.91
CA TYR A 133 -4.86 7.58 15.55
C TYR A 133 -5.01 6.64 16.75
N LYS A 134 -6.07 5.84 16.71
CA LYS A 134 -6.30 4.73 17.64
C LYS A 134 -6.81 3.54 16.84
N VAL A 135 -6.30 2.36 17.09
CA VAL A 135 -6.80 1.12 16.49
C VAL A 135 -8.32 1.02 16.67
N GLY A 136 -9.02 0.61 15.63
CA GLY A 136 -10.49 0.56 15.58
C GLY A 136 -11.18 1.89 15.34
N SER A 137 -10.44 3.00 15.16
CA SER A 137 -11.04 4.32 14.85
C SER A 137 -11.12 4.63 13.36
N ALA A 138 -10.48 3.82 12.51
CA ALA A 138 -10.52 3.97 11.07
C ALA A 138 -11.96 3.83 10.54
N LYS A 139 -12.27 4.60 9.49
CA LYS A 139 -13.55 4.52 8.80
C LYS A 139 -13.32 4.09 7.37
N ILE A 140 -14.10 3.12 6.91
CA ILE A 140 -14.06 2.63 5.54
C ILE A 140 -15.27 3.21 4.81
N TYR A 141 -15.01 3.87 3.70
CA TYR A 141 -16.02 4.34 2.76
C TYR A 141 -15.93 3.49 1.51
N PRO A 142 -16.88 2.58 1.26
CA PRO A 142 -16.91 1.79 0.04
C PRO A 142 -16.85 2.73 -1.18
N ASP A 143 -15.90 2.51 -2.06
CA ASP A 143 -15.69 3.37 -3.22
C ASP A 143 -16.17 2.67 -4.49
N GLU A 144 -17.36 3.03 -4.96
CA GLU A 144 -17.92 2.56 -6.23
C GLU A 144 -17.04 2.94 -7.43
N THR A 145 -16.32 4.07 -7.34
CA THR A 145 -15.41 4.56 -8.38
C THR A 145 -14.19 3.67 -8.52
N PHE A 146 -13.70 3.09 -7.41
CA PHE A 146 -12.53 2.21 -7.44
C PHE A 146 -12.83 0.87 -8.16
N GLU A 147 -13.99 0.30 -7.94
CA GLU A 147 -14.43 -0.88 -8.68
C GLU A 147 -14.56 -0.59 -10.18
N ASN A 148 -15.10 0.58 -10.55
CA ASN A 148 -15.18 1.03 -11.92
C ASN A 148 -13.81 1.23 -12.54
N PHE A 149 -12.84 1.82 -11.81
CA PHE A 149 -11.48 2.01 -12.28
C PHE A 149 -10.72 0.69 -12.42
N ALA A 150 -10.91 -0.24 -11.50
CA ALA A 150 -10.34 -1.59 -11.59
C ALA A 150 -10.92 -2.35 -12.80
N ALA A 151 -12.23 -2.26 -13.04
CA ALA A 151 -12.88 -2.84 -14.21
C ALA A 151 -12.36 -2.24 -15.52
N ILE A 152 -12.16 -0.92 -15.60
CA ILE A 152 -11.59 -0.24 -16.76
C ILE A 152 -10.15 -0.69 -17.02
N LYS A 153 -9.34 -0.77 -15.98
CA LYS A 153 -7.96 -1.22 -16.09
C LYS A 153 -7.86 -2.68 -16.53
N MET A 154 -8.76 -3.52 -16.04
CA MET A 154 -8.90 -4.91 -16.46
C MET A 154 -9.30 -5.04 -17.94
N LEU A 155 -10.17 -4.18 -18.44
CA LEU A 155 -10.57 -4.15 -19.85
C LEU A 155 -9.43 -3.72 -20.79
N TRP A 156 -8.46 -2.93 -20.31
CA TRP A 156 -7.46 -2.28 -21.16
C TRP A 156 -6.07 -2.90 -21.16
N GLY A 157 -5.76 -3.86 -20.31
CA GLY A 157 -4.37 -4.25 -20.26
C GLY A 157 -3.98 -5.57 -19.62
N TYR A 158 -4.90 -6.36 -19.11
CA TYR A 158 -4.55 -7.63 -18.50
C TYR A 158 -5.14 -8.82 -19.24
N ASP A 159 -4.35 -9.89 -19.35
CA ASP A 159 -4.75 -11.17 -19.95
C ASP A 159 -5.68 -11.97 -19.01
N TYR A 160 -6.86 -11.41 -18.73
CA TYR A 160 -7.91 -12.16 -18.05
C TYR A 160 -8.68 -13.01 -19.05
N PRO A 161 -9.21 -14.19 -18.62
CA PRO A 161 -10.11 -14.97 -19.44
C PRO A 161 -11.27 -14.12 -19.97
N ASP A 162 -11.62 -14.30 -21.25
CA ASP A 162 -12.64 -13.48 -21.90
C ASP A 162 -14.00 -13.53 -21.21
N GLU A 163 -14.36 -14.66 -20.60
CA GLU A 163 -15.59 -14.77 -19.81
C GLU A 163 -15.58 -13.88 -18.56
N TYR A 164 -14.44 -13.72 -17.92
CA TYR A 164 -14.30 -12.84 -16.75
C TYR A 164 -14.35 -11.36 -17.16
N LYS A 165 -13.71 -11.01 -18.26
CA LYS A 165 -13.81 -9.66 -18.86
C LYS A 165 -15.26 -9.33 -19.20
N LYS A 166 -16.00 -10.30 -19.75
CA LYS A 166 -17.41 -10.15 -20.09
C LYS A 166 -18.30 -9.92 -18.86
N GLN A 167 -18.09 -10.70 -17.80
CA GLN A 167 -18.82 -10.53 -16.53
C GLN A 167 -18.56 -9.16 -15.90
N LEU A 168 -17.30 -8.71 -15.89
CA LEU A 168 -16.92 -7.38 -15.38
C LEU A 168 -17.54 -6.26 -16.22
N PHE A 169 -17.58 -6.43 -17.55
CA PHE A 169 -18.20 -5.45 -18.45
C PHE A 169 -19.72 -5.39 -18.28
N GLU A 170 -20.38 -6.53 -18.12
CA GLU A 170 -21.82 -6.59 -17.84
C GLU A 170 -22.14 -5.95 -16.50
N GLU A 171 -21.33 -6.19 -15.47
CA GLU A 171 -21.47 -5.56 -14.16
C GLU A 171 -21.23 -4.05 -14.21
N PHE A 172 -20.21 -3.61 -14.95
CA PHE A 172 -19.93 -2.21 -15.21
C PHE A 172 -21.11 -1.49 -15.88
N LEU A 173 -21.68 -2.10 -16.93
CA LEU A 173 -22.88 -1.55 -17.59
C LEU A 173 -24.10 -1.54 -16.66
N ARG A 174 -24.26 -2.56 -15.82
CA ARG A 174 -25.34 -2.65 -14.84
C ARG A 174 -25.27 -1.53 -13.78
N ARG A 175 -24.07 -1.11 -13.43
CA ARG A 175 -23.82 0.00 -12.47
C ARG A 175 -23.88 1.39 -13.11
N GLY A 176 -24.17 1.50 -14.39
CA GLY A 176 -24.33 2.79 -15.08
C GLY A 176 -23.22 3.14 -16.07
N GLY A 177 -22.16 2.32 -16.19
CA GLY A 177 -21.10 2.52 -17.17
C GLY A 177 -20.32 3.83 -16.98
N LEU A 178 -19.41 4.14 -17.91
CA LEU A 178 -18.86 5.50 -18.04
C LEU A 178 -19.94 6.40 -18.68
N PRO A 179 -20.03 7.68 -18.28
CA PRO A 179 -20.79 8.65 -19.04
C PRO A 179 -20.30 8.64 -20.49
N ALA A 180 -21.22 8.78 -21.43
CA ALA A 180 -20.89 8.81 -22.85
C ALA A 180 -19.80 9.88 -23.09
N LEU A 181 -18.86 9.59 -24.01
CA LEU A 181 -17.72 10.50 -24.29
C LEU A 181 -18.13 11.95 -24.58
N ASP A 182 -19.32 12.15 -25.11
CA ASP A 182 -19.95 13.43 -25.37
C ASP A 182 -20.36 14.19 -24.09
N GLU A 183 -20.48 13.54 -22.94
CA GLU A 183 -20.74 14.19 -21.64
C GLU A 183 -19.46 14.63 -20.92
N ILE A 184 -18.28 14.17 -21.40
CA ILE A 184 -16.98 14.52 -20.84
C ILE A 184 -16.40 15.79 -21.48
N GLU A 185 -16.85 16.16 -22.68
CA GLU A 185 -16.38 17.35 -23.42
C GLU A 185 -17.24 18.61 -23.18
N ALA A 186 -18.22 18.56 -22.29
CA ALA A 186 -19.06 19.70 -21.91
C ALA A 186 -18.66 20.26 -20.53
#